data_56d5f9b2e5fc919d4d3e06f03de0acbf
#
_entry.id   56d5f9b2e5fc919d4d3e06f03de0acbf
#
_cell.length_a   1.000
_cell.length_b   1.000
_cell.length_c   1.000
_cell.angle_alpha   90.00
_cell.angle_beta   90.00
_cell.angle_gamma   90.00
#
_symmetry.space_group_name_H-M   'P 1'
#
loop_
_entity.id
_entity.type
_entity.pdbx_description
1 polymer ?
#
loop_
_entity_poly.entity_id
_entity_poly.type
_entity_poly.pdbx_seq_one_letter_code
_entity_poly.pdbx_strand_id
1 'polypeptide(L)'
;NVRPATSTVMSHKVFYRYNPSTERYERVYPSGRARFFAALRQSAVGLLVAAVGFALVYFLWESPRERDLRERTEQVEDRLEMLNRRTDRALEVMEDLASRDNNFYRVMMQAEPITAGQRYAGLERQRNYDAIDSMADSKLLRLTTDKLDLLDQMLYTQSKSYDFLAREVASTADRTAHIPAIQPISEKYLRAMASGYGCRRDPIYGTTKFHEGMDFSSPIGTPVYATGNGTVTNASWKSQYGNLIEIAHGYNYTTRYAHLSEILVKPGQKVKRGDLIGKVGNTGKSTGPHLHYEVRFRGQPQNPVNYYFYDLTP
;
A
#
# COMPACT_ATOMS: atom_id res chain seq x y z
N ASN A 1 -34.32 71.00 -25.26
CA ASN A 1 -33.20 70.77 -24.36
C ASN A 1 -31.94 70.41 -25.15
N VAL A 2 -31.20 71.49 -25.49
CA VAL A 2 -29.93 71.44 -26.19
C VAL A 2 -28.84 71.24 -25.14
N ARG A 3 -28.10 70.15 -25.24
CA ARG A 3 -26.90 69.97 -24.41
C ARG A 3 -25.75 70.75 -25.03
N PRO A 4 -24.99 71.54 -24.29
CA PRO A 4 -23.84 72.23 -24.82
C PRO A 4 -22.68 71.21 -25.07
N ALA A 5 -22.08 71.30 -26.21
CA ALA A 5 -20.88 70.56 -26.59
C ALA A 5 -19.72 71.07 -25.76
N THR A 6 -19.17 70.19 -24.95
CA THR A 6 -17.91 70.42 -24.23
C THR A 6 -16.76 70.39 -25.23
N SER A 7 -16.32 71.58 -25.65
CA SER A 7 -15.07 71.69 -26.39
C SER A 7 -13.89 71.48 -25.48
N THR A 8 -13.16 70.39 -25.68
CA THR A 8 -11.88 70.15 -25.03
C THR A 8 -10.88 71.16 -25.56
N VAL A 9 -10.68 72.23 -24.81
CA VAL A 9 -9.63 73.22 -25.10
C VAL A 9 -8.29 72.58 -24.85
N MET A 10 -7.58 72.16 -25.87
CA MET A 10 -6.16 71.76 -25.78
C MET A 10 -5.38 73.00 -25.37
N SER A 11 -4.89 73.02 -24.16
CA SER A 11 -3.98 74.06 -23.64
C SER A 11 -2.67 74.00 -24.42
N HIS A 12 -2.53 74.83 -25.42
CA HIS A 12 -1.29 75.03 -26.15
C HIS A 12 -0.35 75.89 -25.26
N LYS A 13 0.76 75.29 -24.75
CA LYS A 13 1.81 76.05 -24.09
C LYS A 13 2.35 77.08 -25.08
N VAL A 14 2.09 78.34 -24.82
CA VAL A 14 2.59 79.46 -25.60
C VAL A 14 3.89 79.92 -24.98
N PHE A 15 5.00 79.85 -25.72
CA PHE A 15 6.29 80.31 -25.27
C PHE A 15 6.51 81.75 -25.71
N TYR A 16 7.00 82.59 -24.78
CA TYR A 16 7.33 83.99 -25.06
C TYR A 16 8.84 84.16 -24.90
N ARG A 17 9.47 84.90 -25.81
CA ARG A 17 10.85 85.30 -25.74
C ARG A 17 10.92 86.80 -25.60
N TYR A 18 11.65 87.29 -24.66
CA TYR A 18 11.92 88.74 -24.50
C TYR A 18 12.79 89.16 -25.67
N ASN A 19 12.33 90.24 -26.44
CA ASN A 19 13.11 90.85 -27.47
C ASN A 19 13.69 92.21 -26.92
N PRO A 20 15.00 92.29 -26.73
CA PRO A 20 15.63 93.47 -26.10
C PRO A 20 15.56 94.78 -26.97
N SER A 21 15.37 94.61 -28.27
CA SER A 21 15.25 95.73 -29.20
C SER A 21 13.87 96.37 -29.25
N THR A 22 12.81 95.60 -28.92
CA THR A 22 11.44 96.09 -28.86
C THR A 22 10.87 96.20 -27.48
N GLU A 23 11.69 95.83 -26.44
CA GLU A 23 11.34 95.80 -25.02
C GLU A 23 10.01 95.04 -24.74
N ARG A 24 9.64 94.05 -25.59
CA ARG A 24 8.38 93.30 -25.51
C ARG A 24 8.62 91.78 -25.56
N TYR A 25 7.71 91.03 -24.93
CA TYR A 25 7.66 89.60 -25.09
C TYR A 25 6.93 89.22 -26.40
N GLU A 26 7.71 88.58 -27.28
CA GLU A 26 7.15 88.06 -28.53
C GLU A 26 6.81 86.62 -28.47
N ARG A 27 5.72 86.19 -29.08
CA ARG A 27 5.34 84.77 -29.15
C ARG A 27 6.33 83.98 -30.01
N VAL A 28 6.93 83.03 -29.48
CA VAL A 28 7.83 82.10 -30.22
C VAL A 28 7.03 80.91 -30.69
N TYR A 29 6.89 80.78 -31.98
CA TYR A 29 6.32 79.56 -32.58
C TYR A 29 7.46 78.56 -32.82
N PRO A 30 7.35 77.32 -32.33
CA PRO A 30 8.37 76.29 -32.61
C PRO A 30 8.43 76.04 -34.12
N SER A 31 9.62 76.00 -34.70
CA SER A 31 9.86 75.70 -36.07
C SER A 31 9.25 74.36 -36.49
N GLY A 32 8.87 74.19 -37.79
CA GLY A 32 8.33 72.91 -38.28
C GLY A 32 9.22 71.70 -37.94
N ARG A 33 10.54 71.90 -37.99
CA ARG A 33 11.52 70.85 -37.56
C ARG A 33 11.39 70.52 -36.08
N ALA A 34 11.25 71.52 -35.21
CA ALA A 34 11.11 71.30 -33.76
C ALA A 34 9.79 70.54 -33.44
N ARG A 35 8.71 70.86 -34.11
CA ARG A 35 7.42 70.12 -34.01
C ARG A 35 7.54 68.68 -34.48
N PHE A 36 8.23 68.49 -35.60
CA PHE A 36 8.48 67.12 -36.13
C PHE A 36 9.31 66.28 -35.16
N PHE A 37 10.41 66.79 -34.62
CA PHE A 37 11.21 66.06 -33.66
C PHE A 37 10.50 65.84 -32.33
N ALA A 38 9.65 66.75 -31.87
CA ALA A 38 8.84 66.60 -30.70
C ALA A 38 7.78 65.47 -30.87
N ALA A 39 7.12 65.46 -32.05
CA ALA A 39 6.17 64.39 -32.42
C ALA A 39 6.87 63.03 -32.55
N LEU A 40 8.04 63.01 -33.23
CA LEU A 40 8.83 61.79 -33.37
C LEU A 40 9.25 61.20 -32.01
N ARG A 41 9.71 62.08 -31.11
CA ARG A 41 10.08 61.69 -29.73
C ARG A 41 8.88 61.13 -28.96
N GLN A 42 7.72 61.78 -29.08
CA GLN A 42 6.47 61.32 -28.44
C GLN A 42 6.02 59.97 -28.99
N SER A 43 6.10 59.79 -30.32
CA SER A 43 5.78 58.51 -30.97
C SER A 43 6.76 57.42 -30.57
N ALA A 44 8.08 57.73 -30.44
CA ALA A 44 9.08 56.79 -30.01
C ALA A 44 8.83 56.30 -28.55
N VAL A 45 8.48 57.25 -27.66
CA VAL A 45 8.12 56.90 -26.26
C VAL A 45 6.84 56.06 -26.24
N GLY A 46 5.83 56.43 -27.05
CA GLY A 46 4.59 55.64 -27.15
C GLY A 46 4.84 54.22 -27.64
N LEU A 47 5.71 54.05 -28.65
CA LEU A 47 6.09 52.73 -29.18
C LEU A 47 6.87 51.90 -28.12
N LEU A 48 7.74 52.56 -27.36
CA LEU A 48 8.52 51.90 -26.29
C LEU A 48 7.58 51.39 -25.17
N VAL A 49 6.63 52.24 -24.74
CA VAL A 49 5.64 51.82 -23.72
C VAL A 49 4.74 50.69 -24.26
N ALA A 50 4.31 50.78 -25.53
CA ALA A 50 3.54 49.72 -26.16
C ALA A 50 4.33 48.39 -26.27
N ALA A 51 5.62 48.48 -26.64
CA ALA A 51 6.50 47.30 -26.71
C ALA A 51 6.72 46.65 -25.33
N VAL A 52 6.94 47.46 -24.28
CA VAL A 52 7.08 46.98 -22.90
C VAL A 52 5.75 46.37 -22.42
N GLY A 53 4.61 47.02 -22.69
CA GLY A 53 3.29 46.48 -22.35
C GLY A 53 3.01 45.15 -23.07
N PHE A 54 3.36 45.06 -24.36
CA PHE A 54 3.23 43.82 -25.13
C PHE A 54 4.14 42.72 -24.60
N ALA A 55 5.40 43.04 -24.26
CA ALA A 55 6.32 42.09 -23.66
C ALA A 55 5.81 41.59 -22.32
N LEU A 56 5.31 42.46 -21.45
CA LEU A 56 4.70 42.07 -20.18
C LEU A 56 3.49 41.14 -20.38
N VAL A 57 2.61 41.45 -21.28
CA VAL A 57 1.46 40.61 -21.62
C VAL A 57 1.95 39.25 -22.18
N TYR A 58 2.93 39.26 -23.08
CA TYR A 58 3.47 38.04 -23.69
C TYR A 58 4.15 37.14 -22.69
N PHE A 59 4.91 37.67 -21.73
CA PHE A 59 5.60 36.86 -20.70
C PHE A 59 4.69 36.49 -19.52
N LEU A 60 3.67 37.26 -19.18
CA LEU A 60 2.79 37.02 -18.04
C LEU A 60 1.47 36.31 -18.43
N TRP A 61 1.09 36.37 -19.72
CA TRP A 61 -0.12 35.75 -20.20
C TRP A 61 0.19 34.34 -20.67
N GLU A 62 0.00 33.36 -19.83
CA GLU A 62 -0.09 31.98 -20.26
C GLU A 62 -1.26 31.84 -21.24
N SER A 63 -1.02 31.27 -22.42
CA SER A 63 -2.08 31.03 -23.37
C SER A 63 -3.07 30.00 -22.78
N PRO A 64 -4.38 30.09 -23.09
CA PRO A 64 -5.36 29.10 -22.64
C PRO A 64 -4.98 27.67 -23.00
N ARG A 65 -4.24 27.48 -24.10
CA ARG A 65 -3.73 26.19 -24.56
C ARG A 65 -2.59 25.65 -23.65
N GLU A 66 -1.71 26.53 -23.21
CA GLU A 66 -0.63 26.16 -22.28
C GLU A 66 -1.18 25.78 -20.92
N ARG A 67 -2.18 26.48 -20.42
CA ARG A 67 -2.90 26.11 -19.18
C ARG A 67 -3.58 24.76 -19.29
N ASP A 68 -4.32 24.49 -20.37
CA ASP A 68 -4.96 23.19 -20.61
C ASP A 68 -3.93 22.05 -20.70
N LEU A 69 -2.80 22.28 -21.38
CA LEU A 69 -1.72 21.30 -21.45
C LEU A 69 -1.08 21.05 -20.07
N ARG A 70 -0.83 22.09 -19.30
CA ARG A 70 -0.27 22.00 -17.96
C ARG A 70 -1.19 21.23 -17.01
N GLU A 71 -2.49 21.60 -16.99
CA GLU A 71 -3.49 20.89 -16.19
C GLU A 71 -3.59 19.41 -16.57
N ARG A 72 -3.51 19.08 -17.86
CA ARG A 72 -3.49 17.68 -18.32
C ARG A 72 -2.23 16.95 -17.88
N THR A 73 -1.08 17.59 -17.95
CA THR A 73 0.19 17.00 -17.50
C THR A 73 0.13 16.72 -16.00
N GLU A 74 -0.29 17.69 -15.19
CA GLU A 74 -0.47 17.52 -13.75
C GLU A 74 -1.45 16.37 -13.42
N GLN A 75 -2.58 16.28 -14.14
CA GLN A 75 -3.53 15.18 -13.98
C GLN A 75 -2.93 13.81 -14.34
N VAL A 76 -2.06 13.74 -15.35
CA VAL A 76 -1.38 12.49 -15.73
C VAL A 76 -0.35 12.11 -14.69
N GLU A 77 0.44 13.06 -14.19
CA GLU A 77 1.40 12.83 -13.09
C GLU A 77 0.71 12.31 -11.84
N ASP A 78 -0.39 12.93 -11.40
CA ASP A 78 -1.17 12.49 -10.24
C ASP A 78 -1.71 11.06 -10.42
N ARG A 79 -2.17 10.73 -11.62
CA ARG A 79 -2.66 9.38 -11.95
C ARG A 79 -1.54 8.36 -11.94
N LEU A 80 -0.36 8.70 -12.48
CA LEU A 80 0.81 7.83 -12.46
C LEU A 80 1.30 7.60 -11.03
N GLU A 81 1.32 8.63 -10.19
CA GLU A 81 1.68 8.48 -8.77
C GLU A 81 0.67 7.58 -8.04
N MET A 82 -0.62 7.75 -8.31
CA MET A 82 -1.65 6.87 -7.75
C MET A 82 -1.46 5.41 -8.20
N LEU A 83 -1.18 5.17 -9.48
CA LEU A 83 -0.89 3.84 -10.02
C LEU A 83 0.34 3.25 -9.36
N ASN A 84 1.42 4.02 -9.24
CA ASN A 84 2.64 3.57 -8.58
C ASN A 84 2.38 3.11 -7.15
N ARG A 85 1.63 3.89 -6.35
CA ARG A 85 1.23 3.51 -4.98
C ARG A 85 0.33 2.27 -4.92
N ARG A 86 -0.52 2.05 -5.94
CA ARG A 86 -1.34 0.83 -6.03
C ARG A 86 -0.49 -0.38 -6.38
N THR A 87 0.48 -0.22 -7.26
CA THR A 87 1.42 -1.29 -7.63
C THR A 87 2.30 -1.68 -6.46
N ASP A 88 2.77 -0.71 -5.65
CA ASP A 88 3.54 -1.01 -4.43
C ASP A 88 2.74 -1.88 -3.45
N ARG A 89 1.47 -1.55 -3.22
CA ARG A 89 0.59 -2.39 -2.37
C ARG A 89 0.34 -3.78 -2.96
N ALA A 90 0.21 -3.89 -4.28
CA ALA A 90 0.05 -5.18 -4.94
C ALA A 90 1.31 -6.04 -4.82
N LEU A 91 2.50 -5.44 -4.93
CA LEU A 91 3.78 -6.12 -4.72
C LEU A 91 3.92 -6.61 -3.27
N GLU A 92 3.56 -5.80 -2.28
CA GLU A 92 3.55 -6.20 -0.86
C GLU A 92 2.65 -7.43 -0.63
N VAL A 93 1.45 -7.44 -1.22
CA VAL A 93 0.55 -8.60 -1.14
C VAL A 93 1.16 -9.83 -1.84
N MET A 94 1.83 -9.63 -2.97
CA MET A 94 2.50 -10.73 -3.68
C MET A 94 3.69 -11.29 -2.91
N GLU A 95 4.44 -10.47 -2.19
CA GLU A 95 5.52 -10.93 -1.29
C GLU A 95 4.96 -11.75 -0.12
N ASP A 96 3.84 -11.33 0.48
CA ASP A 96 3.17 -12.11 1.52
C ASP A 96 2.67 -13.45 0.98
N LEU A 97 2.04 -13.47 -0.20
CA LEU A 97 1.62 -14.71 -0.88
C LEU A 97 2.82 -15.62 -1.18
N ALA A 98 3.93 -15.06 -1.64
CA ALA A 98 5.16 -15.80 -1.92
C ALA A 98 5.77 -16.41 -0.64
N SER A 99 5.73 -15.66 0.47
CA SER A 99 6.16 -16.12 1.78
C SER A 99 5.28 -17.28 2.28
N ARG A 100 3.96 -17.15 2.16
CA ARG A 100 3.02 -18.23 2.52
C ARG A 100 3.21 -19.46 1.64
N ASP A 101 3.44 -19.29 0.34
CA ASP A 101 3.73 -20.39 -0.57
C ASP A 101 4.94 -21.19 -0.10
N ASN A 102 6.06 -20.54 0.17
CA ASN A 102 7.28 -21.20 0.58
C ASN A 102 7.24 -21.78 1.99
N ASN A 103 6.68 -21.04 2.95
CA ASN A 103 6.77 -21.38 4.38
C ASN A 103 5.62 -22.25 4.85
N PHE A 104 4.55 -22.33 4.08
CA PHE A 104 3.37 -23.10 4.43
C PHE A 104 3.03 -24.15 3.37
N TYR A 105 2.55 -23.75 2.18
CA TYR A 105 2.02 -24.73 1.22
C TYR A 105 3.08 -25.73 0.76
N ARG A 106 4.29 -25.29 0.46
CA ARG A 106 5.37 -26.16 0.01
C ARG A 106 5.90 -27.03 1.14
N VAL A 107 5.98 -26.49 2.35
CA VAL A 107 6.35 -27.30 3.54
C VAL A 107 5.31 -28.37 3.80
N MET A 108 4.01 -28.03 3.71
CA MET A 108 2.91 -28.99 3.85
C MET A 108 3.02 -30.14 2.84
N MET A 109 3.33 -29.82 1.60
CA MET A 109 3.43 -30.78 0.51
C MET A 109 4.82 -31.44 0.42
N GLN A 110 5.77 -31.11 1.34
CA GLN A 110 7.17 -31.54 1.30
C GLN A 110 7.85 -31.17 -0.04
N ALA A 111 7.39 -30.09 -0.67
CA ALA A 111 7.97 -29.54 -1.89
C ALA A 111 9.09 -28.55 -1.55
N GLU A 112 10.08 -28.46 -2.43
CA GLU A 112 11.15 -27.48 -2.24
C GLU A 112 10.65 -26.04 -2.40
N PRO A 113 11.16 -25.09 -1.57
CA PRO A 113 10.80 -23.69 -1.70
C PRO A 113 11.27 -23.10 -3.04
N ILE A 114 10.48 -22.22 -3.63
CA ILE A 114 10.88 -21.46 -4.81
C ILE A 114 11.88 -20.39 -4.39
N THR A 115 13.08 -20.43 -4.95
CA THR A 115 14.13 -19.45 -4.67
C THR A 115 13.80 -18.08 -5.28
N ALA A 116 14.40 -17.02 -4.74
CA ALA A 116 14.26 -15.67 -5.31
C ALA A 116 14.70 -15.63 -6.78
N GLY A 117 15.79 -16.32 -7.14
CA GLY A 117 16.24 -16.41 -8.53
C GLY A 117 15.21 -17.03 -9.46
N GLN A 118 14.47 -18.05 -9.01
CA GLN A 118 13.39 -18.65 -9.80
C GLN A 118 12.15 -17.76 -9.89
N ARG A 119 11.83 -16.99 -8.83
CA ARG A 119 10.69 -16.06 -8.82
C ARG A 119 10.87 -14.88 -9.76
N TYR A 120 12.10 -14.40 -9.88
CA TYR A 120 12.44 -13.21 -10.66
C TYR A 120 13.15 -13.54 -11.98
N ALA A 121 13.28 -14.83 -12.33
CA ALA A 121 13.87 -15.25 -13.59
C ALA A 121 13.05 -14.73 -14.78
N GLY A 122 13.68 -13.97 -15.65
CA GLY A 122 13.03 -13.42 -16.85
C GLY A 122 12.82 -11.92 -16.88
N LEU A 123 12.93 -11.22 -15.74
CA LEU A 123 12.82 -9.76 -15.68
C LEU A 123 13.86 -9.01 -16.52
N GLU A 124 15.01 -9.63 -16.78
CA GLU A 124 16.07 -9.00 -17.58
C GLU A 124 15.84 -9.07 -19.10
N ARG A 125 14.87 -9.84 -19.58
CA ARG A 125 14.76 -10.22 -20.99
C ARG A 125 14.03 -9.22 -21.89
N GLN A 126 13.31 -8.23 -21.35
CA GLN A 126 12.37 -7.44 -22.16
C GLN A 126 12.33 -5.94 -21.84
N ARG A 127 13.48 -5.35 -21.47
CA ARG A 127 13.56 -3.91 -21.23
C ARG A 127 13.86 -3.14 -22.51
N ASN A 128 12.83 -2.86 -23.32
CA ASN A 128 12.93 -1.89 -24.40
C ASN A 128 12.19 -0.62 -24.04
N TYR A 129 12.90 0.35 -23.46
CA TYR A 129 12.33 1.62 -22.97
C TYR A 129 12.55 2.79 -23.93
N ASP A 130 12.99 2.55 -25.18
CA ASP A 130 13.35 3.59 -26.13
C ASP A 130 12.19 4.60 -26.37
N ALA A 131 10.95 4.11 -26.35
CA ALA A 131 9.77 4.97 -26.49
C ALA A 131 9.48 5.81 -25.22
N ILE A 132 9.88 5.33 -24.04
CA ILE A 132 9.64 5.98 -22.75
C ILE A 132 10.69 7.06 -22.49
N ASP A 133 11.93 6.85 -22.96
CA ASP A 133 13.08 7.75 -22.76
C ASP A 133 12.90 9.13 -23.40
N SER A 134 12.07 9.21 -24.41
CA SER A 134 11.76 10.46 -25.11
C SER A 134 10.69 11.32 -24.41
N MET A 135 10.06 10.83 -23.33
CA MET A 135 8.99 11.54 -22.61
C MET A 135 9.53 12.37 -21.44
N ALA A 136 8.89 13.52 -21.16
CA ALA A 136 9.30 14.43 -20.10
C ALA A 136 9.32 13.78 -18.71
N ASP A 137 8.39 12.84 -18.43
CA ASP A 137 8.25 12.14 -17.17
C ASP A 137 8.77 10.69 -17.22
N SER A 138 9.81 10.46 -18.04
CA SER A 138 10.38 9.14 -18.30
C SER A 138 10.74 8.36 -17.03
N LYS A 139 11.21 9.04 -15.97
CA LYS A 139 11.63 8.39 -14.73
C LYS A 139 10.49 7.73 -13.96
N LEU A 140 9.35 8.45 -13.76
CA LEU A 140 8.19 7.91 -13.04
C LEU A 140 7.51 6.81 -13.86
N LEU A 141 7.40 7.02 -15.17
CA LEU A 141 6.82 6.04 -16.08
C LEU A 141 7.66 4.76 -16.14
N ARG A 142 8.98 4.85 -16.22
CA ARG A 142 9.89 3.70 -16.13
C ARG A 142 9.73 2.95 -14.82
N LEU A 143 9.77 3.67 -13.69
CA LEU A 143 9.61 3.06 -12.38
C LEU A 143 8.29 2.28 -12.27
N THR A 144 7.20 2.86 -12.76
CA THR A 144 5.89 2.21 -12.74
C THR A 144 5.84 0.99 -13.65
N THR A 145 6.47 1.07 -14.83
CA THR A 145 6.57 -0.06 -15.77
C THR A 145 7.40 -1.20 -15.19
N ASP A 146 8.59 -0.89 -14.64
CA ASP A 146 9.45 -1.90 -13.97
C ASP A 146 8.70 -2.63 -12.86
N LYS A 147 7.90 -1.91 -12.07
CA LYS A 147 7.09 -2.52 -10.99
C LYS A 147 5.96 -3.38 -11.53
N LEU A 148 5.33 -2.98 -12.63
CA LEU A 148 4.29 -3.79 -13.28
C LEU A 148 4.87 -5.08 -13.88
N ASP A 149 6.01 -4.99 -14.56
CA ASP A 149 6.70 -6.17 -15.09
C ASP A 149 7.10 -7.14 -13.96
N LEU A 150 7.57 -6.61 -12.83
CA LEU A 150 7.84 -7.39 -11.63
C LEU A 150 6.59 -8.07 -11.09
N LEU A 151 5.48 -7.34 -11.00
CA LEU A 151 4.20 -7.86 -10.52
C LEU A 151 3.68 -8.97 -11.43
N ASP A 152 3.73 -8.79 -12.74
CA ASP A 152 3.32 -9.80 -13.72
C ASP A 152 4.16 -11.07 -13.60
N GLN A 153 5.47 -10.95 -13.43
CA GLN A 153 6.37 -12.09 -13.22
C GLN A 153 6.03 -12.83 -11.91
N MET A 154 5.80 -12.09 -10.82
CA MET A 154 5.42 -12.68 -9.54
C MET A 154 4.08 -13.41 -9.63
N LEU A 155 3.08 -12.82 -10.29
CA LEU A 155 1.76 -13.42 -10.52
C LEU A 155 1.88 -14.70 -11.35
N TYR A 156 2.67 -14.67 -12.43
CA TYR A 156 2.90 -15.86 -13.27
C TYR A 156 3.53 -17.00 -12.45
N THR A 157 4.59 -16.69 -11.71
CA THR A 157 5.29 -17.69 -10.89
C THR A 157 4.38 -18.25 -9.80
N GLN A 158 3.58 -17.39 -9.15
CA GLN A 158 2.63 -17.81 -8.12
C GLN A 158 1.51 -18.67 -8.70
N SER A 159 1.00 -18.33 -9.89
CA SER A 159 0.01 -19.16 -10.60
C SER A 159 0.55 -20.56 -10.88
N LYS A 160 1.79 -20.65 -11.37
CA LYS A 160 2.45 -21.96 -11.61
C LYS A 160 2.68 -22.76 -10.33
N SER A 161 3.01 -22.06 -9.24
CA SER A 161 3.12 -22.71 -7.93
C SER A 161 1.78 -23.29 -7.48
N TYR A 162 0.69 -22.55 -7.61
CA TYR A 162 -0.63 -23.04 -7.24
C TYR A 162 -1.10 -24.21 -8.12
N ASP A 163 -0.82 -24.21 -9.42
CA ASP A 163 -1.10 -25.36 -10.31
C ASP A 163 -0.35 -26.64 -9.87
N PHE A 164 0.90 -26.47 -9.42
CA PHE A 164 1.67 -27.58 -8.85
C PHE A 164 1.04 -28.08 -7.54
N LEU A 165 0.77 -27.17 -6.59
CA LEU A 165 0.18 -27.51 -5.30
C LEU A 165 -1.20 -28.16 -5.44
N ALA A 166 -2.04 -27.69 -6.36
CA ALA A 166 -3.35 -28.28 -6.62
C ALA A 166 -3.26 -29.73 -7.07
N ARG A 167 -2.27 -30.07 -7.91
CA ARG A 167 -2.00 -31.45 -8.32
C ARG A 167 -1.51 -32.31 -7.16
N GLU A 168 -0.63 -31.78 -6.32
CA GLU A 168 -0.12 -32.49 -5.14
C GLU A 168 -1.25 -32.74 -4.12
N VAL A 169 -2.12 -31.75 -3.88
CA VAL A 169 -3.31 -31.90 -3.02
C VAL A 169 -4.24 -32.99 -3.53
N ALA A 170 -4.53 -33.00 -4.84
CA ALA A 170 -5.40 -34.00 -5.46
C ALA A 170 -4.82 -35.42 -5.34
N SER A 171 -3.49 -35.56 -5.37
CA SER A 171 -2.83 -36.87 -5.22
C SER A 171 -2.75 -37.35 -3.76
N THR A 172 -2.97 -36.47 -2.78
CA THR A 172 -2.70 -36.75 -1.34
C THR A 172 -3.87 -36.31 -0.43
N ALA A 173 -5.11 -36.64 -0.82
CA ALA A 173 -6.33 -36.22 -0.12
C ALA A 173 -6.32 -36.57 1.40
N ASP A 174 -5.81 -37.76 1.77
CA ASP A 174 -5.69 -38.18 3.17
C ASP A 174 -4.76 -37.26 3.96
N ARG A 175 -3.59 -36.96 3.42
CA ARG A 175 -2.62 -36.07 4.05
C ARG A 175 -3.21 -34.68 4.27
N THR A 176 -3.92 -34.12 3.29
CA THR A 176 -4.54 -32.80 3.36
C THR A 176 -5.57 -32.70 4.49
N ALA A 177 -6.31 -33.77 4.76
CA ALA A 177 -7.25 -33.81 5.87
C ALA A 177 -6.58 -33.76 7.24
N HIS A 178 -5.34 -34.21 7.34
CA HIS A 178 -4.57 -34.27 8.59
C HIS A 178 -3.79 -32.99 8.90
N ILE A 179 -3.61 -32.09 7.93
CA ILE A 179 -2.92 -30.84 8.17
C ILE A 179 -3.84 -29.84 8.88
N PRO A 180 -3.36 -29.12 9.94
CA PRO A 180 -4.13 -28.06 10.56
C PRO A 180 -4.44 -26.96 9.55
N ALA A 181 -5.71 -26.74 9.18
CA ALA A 181 -6.07 -25.83 8.09
C ALA A 181 -7.26 -24.91 8.40
N ILE A 182 -7.85 -25.00 9.60
CA ILE A 182 -8.94 -24.14 10.04
C ILE A 182 -8.58 -23.42 11.32
N GLN A 183 -9.27 -22.31 11.63
CA GLN A 183 -9.16 -21.67 12.92
C GLN A 183 -9.71 -22.57 14.03
N PRO A 184 -9.06 -22.59 15.22
CA PRO A 184 -9.52 -23.40 16.34
C PRO A 184 -10.79 -22.85 17.00
N ILE A 185 -11.16 -21.59 16.74
CA ILE A 185 -12.34 -20.89 17.23
C ILE A 185 -13.04 -20.24 16.05
N SER A 186 -14.39 -20.33 15.99
CA SER A 186 -15.16 -19.63 14.96
C SER A 186 -15.04 -18.10 15.12
N GLU A 187 -14.92 -17.38 14.00
CA GLU A 187 -14.86 -15.91 13.95
C GLU A 187 -15.99 -15.23 14.72
N LYS A 188 -17.16 -15.84 14.71
CA LYS A 188 -18.35 -15.37 15.44
C LYS A 188 -18.07 -15.08 16.93
N TYR A 189 -17.14 -15.81 17.55
CA TYR A 189 -16.80 -15.71 18.97
C TYR A 189 -15.45 -15.02 19.20
N LEU A 190 -14.71 -14.72 18.16
CA LEU A 190 -13.40 -14.09 18.26
C LEU A 190 -13.58 -12.60 18.58
N ARG A 191 -13.07 -12.15 19.74
CA ARG A 191 -13.07 -10.73 20.11
C ARG A 191 -11.89 -9.98 19.53
N ALA A 192 -10.72 -10.59 19.61
CA ALA A 192 -9.47 -10.07 19.04
C ALA A 192 -8.40 -11.17 19.04
N MET A 193 -7.37 -11.02 18.24
CA MET A 193 -6.11 -11.71 18.44
C MET A 193 -5.37 -11.02 19.58
N ALA A 194 -5.31 -11.67 20.73
CA ALA A 194 -4.75 -11.08 21.94
C ALA A 194 -3.22 -10.98 21.86
N SER A 195 -2.56 -11.96 21.21
CA SER A 195 -1.12 -11.94 20.99
C SER A 195 -0.71 -12.89 19.87
N GLY A 196 0.20 -12.42 19.01
CA GLY A 196 0.77 -13.19 17.90
C GLY A 196 1.94 -14.08 18.31
N TYR A 197 2.37 -14.91 17.34
CA TYR A 197 3.57 -15.74 17.41
C TYR A 197 4.85 -14.91 17.33
N GLY A 198 5.89 -15.30 18.05
CA GLY A 198 7.22 -14.69 17.97
C GLY A 198 7.70 -14.01 19.25
N CYS A 199 8.80 -13.26 19.14
CA CYS A 199 9.39 -12.59 20.30
C CYS A 199 8.50 -11.43 20.77
N ARG A 200 8.11 -11.46 22.07
CA ARG A 200 7.31 -10.41 22.70
C ARG A 200 7.72 -10.22 24.15
N ARG A 201 7.32 -9.09 24.73
CA ARG A 201 7.47 -8.85 26.16
C ARG A 201 6.45 -9.70 26.93
N ASP A 202 6.95 -10.53 27.84
CA ASP A 202 6.08 -11.36 28.71
C ASP A 202 5.20 -10.40 29.55
N PRO A 203 3.87 -10.53 29.52
CA PRO A 203 2.97 -9.62 30.22
C PRO A 203 3.03 -9.76 31.74
N ILE A 204 3.59 -10.86 32.26
CA ILE A 204 3.68 -11.13 33.70
C ILE A 204 5.06 -10.76 34.25
N TYR A 205 6.14 -11.12 33.55
CA TYR A 205 7.51 -10.92 34.03
C TYR A 205 8.24 -9.77 33.38
N GLY A 206 7.68 -9.16 32.30
CA GLY A 206 8.28 -8.04 31.59
C GLY A 206 9.55 -8.36 30.80
N THR A 207 10.00 -9.61 30.77
CA THR A 207 11.16 -10.09 30.02
C THR A 207 10.79 -10.40 28.57
N THR A 208 11.75 -10.31 27.65
CA THR A 208 11.53 -10.77 26.26
C THR A 208 11.46 -12.28 26.25
N LYS A 209 10.34 -12.82 25.75
CA LYS A 209 10.11 -14.26 25.61
C LYS A 209 9.57 -14.58 24.22
N PHE A 210 9.98 -15.72 23.69
CA PHE A 210 9.42 -16.23 22.45
C PHE A 210 8.06 -16.89 22.73
N HIS A 211 7.01 -16.45 22.01
CA HIS A 211 5.67 -17.00 22.08
C HIS A 211 5.50 -18.07 21.00
N GLU A 212 5.39 -19.33 21.45
CA GLU A 212 5.38 -20.51 20.57
C GLU A 212 4.04 -20.72 19.84
N GLY A 213 3.04 -19.90 20.11
CA GLY A 213 1.70 -20.03 19.57
C GLY A 213 1.03 -18.69 19.31
N MET A 214 -0.28 -18.71 19.29
CA MET A 214 -1.14 -17.56 19.10
C MET A 214 -2.25 -17.58 20.14
N ASP A 215 -2.57 -16.39 20.67
CA ASP A 215 -3.61 -16.23 21.69
C ASP A 215 -4.87 -15.63 21.06
N PHE A 216 -5.97 -16.39 21.11
CA PHE A 216 -7.30 -15.98 20.64
C PHE A 216 -8.15 -15.52 21.82
N SER A 217 -8.39 -14.22 21.95
CA SER A 217 -9.27 -13.67 22.98
C SER A 217 -10.72 -14.02 22.68
N SER A 218 -11.35 -14.73 23.62
CA SER A 218 -12.72 -15.19 23.46
C SER A 218 -13.36 -15.44 24.83
N PRO A 219 -14.70 -15.34 24.99
CA PRO A 219 -15.36 -15.65 26.25
C PRO A 219 -15.09 -17.05 26.75
N ILE A 220 -15.07 -17.22 28.09
CA ILE A 220 -15.03 -18.57 28.70
C ILE A 220 -16.24 -19.36 28.20
N GLY A 221 -15.99 -20.65 27.87
CA GLY A 221 -17.03 -21.54 27.37
C GLY A 221 -17.20 -21.52 25.84
N THR A 222 -16.46 -20.64 25.11
CA THR A 222 -16.46 -20.67 23.64
C THR A 222 -15.97 -22.02 23.11
N PRO A 223 -16.66 -22.62 22.14
CA PRO A 223 -16.25 -23.90 21.53
C PRO A 223 -14.87 -23.83 20.88
N VAL A 224 -14.06 -24.87 21.09
CA VAL A 224 -12.74 -25.06 20.48
C VAL A 224 -12.76 -26.32 19.64
N TYR A 225 -12.28 -26.21 18.41
CA TYR A 225 -12.37 -27.26 17.40
C TYR A 225 -10.99 -27.78 16.98
N ALA A 226 -10.93 -29.09 16.65
CA ALA A 226 -9.75 -29.70 16.07
C ALA A 226 -9.44 -29.10 14.69
N THR A 227 -8.24 -28.63 14.47
CA THR A 227 -7.84 -27.93 13.24
C THR A 227 -7.46 -28.85 12.08
N GLY A 228 -7.27 -30.15 12.36
CA GLY A 228 -6.99 -31.22 11.40
C GLY A 228 -7.42 -32.58 11.96
N ASN A 229 -7.53 -33.58 11.06
CA ASN A 229 -7.73 -34.97 11.50
C ASN A 229 -6.53 -35.43 12.33
N GLY A 230 -6.75 -36.25 13.35
CA GLY A 230 -5.65 -36.73 14.18
C GLY A 230 -6.08 -37.62 15.34
N THR A 231 -5.13 -37.91 16.21
CA THR A 231 -5.36 -38.65 17.43
C THR A 231 -4.91 -37.80 18.62
N VAL A 232 -5.75 -37.71 19.63
CA VAL A 232 -5.46 -36.97 20.86
C VAL A 232 -4.32 -37.70 21.59
N THR A 233 -3.21 -37.05 21.80
CA THR A 233 -2.03 -37.61 22.53
C THR A 233 -2.02 -37.22 24.00
N ASN A 234 -2.59 -36.04 24.31
CA ASN A 234 -2.75 -35.57 25.66
C ASN A 234 -4.08 -34.86 25.87
N ALA A 235 -4.71 -35.02 27.00
CA ALA A 235 -5.91 -34.34 27.41
C ALA A 235 -5.93 -34.25 28.94
N SER A 236 -5.10 -33.35 29.49
CA SER A 236 -4.88 -33.26 30.94
C SER A 236 -4.37 -31.88 31.36
N TRP A 237 -4.33 -31.66 32.66
CA TRP A 237 -3.71 -30.45 33.21
C TRP A 237 -2.18 -30.52 33.07
N LYS A 238 -1.57 -29.43 32.60
CA LYS A 238 -0.12 -29.22 32.61
C LYS A 238 0.23 -27.85 33.19
N SER A 239 1.32 -27.80 33.97
CA SER A 239 1.89 -26.56 34.50
C SER A 239 2.08 -25.53 33.34
N GLN A 240 1.77 -24.28 33.59
CA GLN A 240 1.75 -23.16 32.65
C GLN A 240 0.57 -23.20 31.67
N TYR A 241 0.27 -24.30 30.97
CA TYR A 241 -0.79 -24.44 29.98
C TYR A 241 -2.21 -24.60 30.58
N GLY A 242 -2.30 -24.97 31.87
CA GLY A 242 -3.61 -25.34 32.46
C GLY A 242 -4.18 -26.60 31.81
N ASN A 243 -5.47 -26.65 31.56
CA ASN A 243 -6.09 -27.72 30.79
C ASN A 243 -5.61 -27.66 29.34
N LEU A 244 -4.90 -28.72 28.92
CA LEU A 244 -4.24 -28.83 27.62
C LEU A 244 -4.73 -30.05 26.84
N ILE A 245 -5.04 -29.83 25.58
CA ILE A 245 -5.23 -30.88 24.57
C ILE A 245 -4.06 -30.82 23.61
N GLU A 246 -3.45 -31.99 23.33
CA GLU A 246 -2.46 -32.16 22.26
C GLU A 246 -3.00 -33.19 21.26
N ILE A 247 -2.94 -32.86 19.95
CA ILE A 247 -3.40 -33.75 18.87
C ILE A 247 -2.22 -34.00 17.93
N ALA A 248 -1.88 -35.29 17.74
CA ALA A 248 -0.98 -35.70 16.68
C ALA A 248 -1.75 -35.93 15.39
N HIS A 249 -1.43 -35.18 14.37
CA HIS A 249 -2.10 -35.23 13.09
C HIS A 249 -1.44 -36.21 12.09
N GLY A 250 -0.32 -36.84 12.47
CA GLY A 250 0.51 -37.52 11.50
C GLY A 250 1.34 -36.53 10.69
N TYR A 251 2.06 -37.02 9.68
CA TYR A 251 2.86 -36.18 8.77
C TYR A 251 3.77 -35.15 9.49
N ASN A 252 4.20 -35.46 10.71
CA ASN A 252 5.00 -34.61 11.61
C ASN A 252 4.28 -33.38 12.19
N TYR A 253 2.96 -33.27 12.07
CA TYR A 253 2.19 -32.18 12.67
C TYR A 253 1.63 -32.55 14.03
N THR A 254 1.69 -31.58 14.94
CA THR A 254 1.04 -31.64 16.26
C THR A 254 0.45 -30.27 16.57
N THR A 255 -0.75 -30.22 17.15
CA THR A 255 -1.36 -28.99 17.65
C THR A 255 -1.59 -29.06 19.14
N ARG A 256 -1.56 -27.89 19.80
CA ARG A 256 -1.83 -27.70 21.22
C ARG A 256 -2.92 -26.66 21.43
N TYR A 257 -3.82 -26.97 22.36
CA TYR A 257 -4.95 -26.12 22.75
C TYR A 257 -4.91 -25.98 24.26
N ALA A 258 -4.56 -24.80 24.75
CA ALA A 258 -4.29 -24.57 26.17
C ALA A 258 -5.25 -23.53 26.81
N HIS A 259 -5.14 -23.41 28.14
CA HIS A 259 -5.95 -22.55 29.00
C HIS A 259 -7.46 -22.89 28.97
N LEU A 260 -7.83 -24.11 28.60
CA LEU A 260 -9.21 -24.54 28.45
C LEU A 260 -9.96 -24.56 29.78
N SER A 261 -11.25 -24.24 29.76
CA SER A 261 -12.15 -24.45 30.89
C SER A 261 -12.61 -25.91 31.01
N GLU A 262 -12.81 -26.53 29.85
CA GLU A 262 -13.33 -27.90 29.75
C GLU A 262 -12.62 -28.65 28.62
N ILE A 263 -12.26 -29.94 28.90
CA ILE A 263 -11.73 -30.88 27.93
C ILE A 263 -12.86 -31.87 27.60
N LEU A 264 -13.18 -32.03 26.32
CA LEU A 264 -14.29 -32.87 25.85
C LEU A 264 -13.83 -34.15 25.14
N VAL A 265 -12.52 -34.35 25.08
CA VAL A 265 -11.89 -35.52 24.43
C VAL A 265 -10.94 -36.21 25.39
N LYS A 266 -10.54 -37.43 25.09
CA LYS A 266 -9.62 -38.23 25.90
C LYS A 266 -8.42 -38.74 25.10
N PRO A 267 -7.26 -38.98 25.72
CA PRO A 267 -6.10 -39.55 25.05
C PRO A 267 -6.47 -40.84 24.28
N GLY A 268 -5.94 -41.01 23.09
CA GLY A 268 -6.22 -42.10 22.17
C GLY A 268 -7.46 -41.91 21.30
N GLN A 269 -8.27 -40.88 21.56
CA GLN A 269 -9.46 -40.59 20.73
C GLN A 269 -9.03 -40.05 19.37
N LYS A 270 -9.61 -40.61 18.28
CA LYS A 270 -9.51 -40.07 16.91
C LYS A 270 -10.48 -38.91 16.76
N VAL A 271 -10.03 -37.82 16.19
CA VAL A 271 -10.80 -36.62 15.90
C VAL A 271 -10.66 -36.26 14.43
N LYS A 272 -11.71 -35.67 13.87
CA LYS A 272 -11.72 -35.08 12.53
C LYS A 272 -11.57 -33.57 12.63
N ARG A 273 -11.09 -32.94 11.57
CA ARG A 273 -11.10 -31.49 11.43
C ARG A 273 -12.52 -30.97 11.64
N GLY A 274 -12.68 -29.96 12.51
CA GLY A 274 -13.97 -29.40 12.88
C GLY A 274 -14.67 -30.08 14.05
N ASP A 275 -14.13 -31.18 14.61
CA ASP A 275 -14.71 -31.79 15.78
C ASP A 275 -14.54 -30.89 17.01
N LEU A 276 -15.57 -30.78 17.83
CA LEU A 276 -15.54 -30.07 19.12
C LEU A 276 -14.67 -30.83 20.11
N ILE A 277 -13.60 -30.21 20.59
CA ILE A 277 -12.62 -30.86 21.48
C ILE A 277 -12.57 -30.28 22.89
N GLY A 278 -13.00 -29.02 23.07
CA GLY A 278 -12.93 -28.34 24.37
C GLY A 278 -13.63 -26.98 24.34
N LYS A 279 -13.47 -26.24 25.44
CA LYS A 279 -14.01 -24.91 25.58
C LYS A 279 -12.93 -23.94 26.11
N VAL A 280 -12.94 -22.72 25.60
CA VAL A 280 -12.06 -21.64 26.05
C VAL A 280 -12.20 -21.41 27.54
N GLY A 281 -11.09 -21.12 28.20
CA GLY A 281 -11.05 -20.87 29.64
C GLY A 281 -10.05 -19.78 30.02
N ASN A 282 -9.57 -19.90 31.25
CA ASN A 282 -8.56 -19.02 31.83
C ASN A 282 -7.71 -19.82 32.86
N THR A 283 -7.40 -21.08 32.53
CA THR A 283 -6.68 -22.00 33.44
C THR A 283 -5.17 -21.93 33.20
N GLY A 284 -4.39 -22.32 34.24
CA GLY A 284 -2.93 -22.25 34.17
C GLY A 284 -2.37 -20.83 34.27
N LYS A 285 -1.26 -20.57 33.56
CA LYS A 285 -0.62 -19.24 33.52
C LYS A 285 -1.28 -18.38 32.44
N SER A 286 -2.38 -17.70 32.79
CA SER A 286 -3.15 -16.86 31.90
C SER A 286 -3.48 -15.53 32.57
N THR A 287 -3.52 -14.44 31.80
CA THR A 287 -3.86 -13.09 32.27
C THR A 287 -5.32 -12.71 32.01
N GLY A 288 -6.07 -13.54 31.31
CA GLY A 288 -7.47 -13.34 30.98
C GLY A 288 -8.01 -14.43 30.06
N PRO A 289 -9.33 -14.49 29.82
CA PRO A 289 -9.94 -15.52 28.99
C PRO A 289 -9.42 -15.54 27.57
N HIS A 290 -8.75 -16.60 27.16
CA HIS A 290 -8.26 -16.82 25.80
C HIS A 290 -7.96 -18.30 25.54
N LEU A 291 -7.85 -18.67 24.29
CA LEU A 291 -7.25 -19.92 23.82
C LEU A 291 -5.81 -19.64 23.43
N HIS A 292 -4.85 -20.33 24.01
CA HIS A 292 -3.49 -20.42 23.45
C HIS A 292 -3.43 -21.60 22.50
N TYR A 293 -3.06 -21.36 21.25
CA TYR A 293 -3.01 -22.35 20.18
C TYR A 293 -1.63 -22.41 19.55
N GLU A 294 -1.06 -23.63 19.49
CA GLU A 294 0.23 -23.88 18.82
C GLU A 294 0.04 -24.84 17.65
N VAL A 295 0.77 -24.58 16.57
CA VAL A 295 1.04 -25.54 15.50
C VAL A 295 2.51 -25.90 15.57
N ARG A 296 2.83 -27.18 15.53
CA ARG A 296 4.21 -27.68 15.57
C ARG A 296 4.46 -28.62 14.40
N PHE A 297 5.56 -28.41 13.70
CA PHE A 297 6.04 -29.29 12.65
C PHE A 297 7.39 -29.88 13.06
N ARG A 298 7.52 -31.19 13.07
CA ARG A 298 8.71 -31.91 13.57
C ARG A 298 9.11 -31.45 14.98
N GLY A 299 8.15 -31.16 15.84
CA GLY A 299 8.36 -30.67 17.20
C GLY A 299 8.72 -29.19 17.33
N GLN A 300 9.00 -28.48 16.24
CA GLN A 300 9.30 -27.04 16.22
C GLN A 300 8.02 -26.22 16.10
N PRO A 301 7.84 -25.16 16.91
CA PRO A 301 6.69 -24.29 16.80
C PRO A 301 6.70 -23.53 15.47
N GLN A 302 5.53 -23.39 14.88
CA GLN A 302 5.27 -22.68 13.62
C GLN A 302 4.31 -21.53 13.87
N ASN A 303 4.36 -20.50 13.04
CA ASN A 303 3.40 -19.40 13.12
C ASN A 303 1.99 -19.89 12.70
N PRO A 304 1.00 -19.94 13.63
CA PRO A 304 -0.32 -20.47 13.31
C PRO A 304 -1.08 -19.71 12.22
N VAL A 305 -0.78 -18.42 12.03
CA VAL A 305 -1.40 -17.60 10.97
C VAL A 305 -1.21 -18.21 9.58
N ASN A 306 -0.11 -18.92 9.37
CA ASN A 306 0.18 -19.57 8.09
C ASN A 306 -0.69 -20.80 7.81
N TYR A 307 -1.48 -21.28 8.79
CA TYR A 307 -2.17 -22.57 8.76
C TYR A 307 -3.69 -22.48 8.65
N TYR A 308 -4.31 -21.31 8.69
CA TYR A 308 -5.76 -21.18 8.53
C TYR A 308 -6.12 -20.06 7.59
N PHE A 309 -7.21 -20.29 6.86
CA PHE A 309 -7.84 -19.29 6.01
C PHE A 309 -9.07 -18.75 6.73
N TYR A 310 -9.28 -17.46 6.67
CA TYR A 310 -10.45 -16.80 7.26
C TYR A 310 -11.78 -17.34 6.74
N ASP A 311 -11.79 -17.89 5.52
CA ASP A 311 -12.99 -18.44 4.87
C ASP A 311 -13.31 -19.89 5.25
N LEU A 312 -12.45 -20.59 5.96
CA LEU A 312 -12.64 -21.96 6.41
C LEU A 312 -12.85 -22.00 7.93
N THR A 313 -13.93 -21.39 8.39
CA THR A 313 -14.35 -21.51 9.79
C THR A 313 -15.15 -22.77 10.00
N PRO A 314 -15.07 -23.41 11.18
CA PRO A 314 -15.89 -24.57 11.50
C PRO A 314 -17.37 -24.24 11.54
#